data_4bbfed7975fa2e585d4d0b546bf11e2e
#
_entry.id   4bbfed7975fa2e585d4d0b546bf11e2e
#
_cell.length_a   1.000
_cell.length_b   1.000
_cell.length_c   1.000
_cell.angle_alpha   90.00
_cell.angle_beta   90.00
_cell.angle_gamma   90.00
#
_symmetry.space_group_name_H-M   'P 1'
#
loop_
_entity.id
_entity.type
_entity.pdbx_description
1 polymer ?
#
loop_
_entity_poly.entity_id
_entity_poly.type
_entity_poly.pdbx_seq_one_letter_code
_entity_poly.pdbx_strand_id
1 'polypeptide(L)'
;VSRNASVTVIYKDSKKASADEQKLMYGSHIIAKDGAEVAKDELVAEWDPQFNQTITEHSGTAEYVDIKDGITLLRKRDKATGIVEARIIQPKGARMIPRIVIRGEDNQILETLTLAVDTVLKIDDGQEVACGDVIGTQSRDTAKTKDITGGLPRIAELFEVRKPKNAAIISRIEGIVSMGTTPKGLQEVTVKNEETMQTESYAIPFGKHIVVYDGDVVTAGESLTDGSVDMQDLLAVKGAKEVQNHIVNAIQEVYRSQNVAINDKYIEIIVRQMLSNVRITDPGQTNLLKGEIVHRGTFREENEAASKAGKTQAQAEPVLLGISKASLASESFISAASFQETTRVLTDAATTSKMDYLTGLKENVIIGHLVPAGSGYATRAIAEAAKKDIASGKESKQE
;
A
#
# COMPACT_ATOMS: atom_id res chain seq x y z
N VAL A 1 1.85 13.30 -21.04
CA VAL A 1 2.51 13.58 -19.75
C VAL A 1 3.20 12.34 -19.26
N SER A 2 4.47 12.46 -18.87
CA SER A 2 5.26 11.38 -18.27
C SER A 2 4.75 11.00 -16.87
N ARG A 3 5.27 9.91 -16.31
CA ARG A 3 4.72 9.26 -15.10
C ARG A 3 4.77 10.08 -13.83
N ASN A 4 5.77 10.93 -13.68
CA ASN A 4 5.98 11.73 -12.47
C ASN A 4 5.70 13.23 -12.68
N ALA A 5 4.90 13.57 -13.69
CA ALA A 5 4.54 14.94 -13.95
C ALA A 5 3.61 15.49 -12.84
N SER A 6 3.91 16.69 -12.41
CA SER A 6 3.06 17.47 -11.51
C SER A 6 2.80 18.85 -12.06
N VAL A 7 1.68 19.45 -11.68
CA VAL A 7 1.35 20.84 -11.94
C VAL A 7 1.32 21.57 -10.62
N THR A 8 2.09 22.65 -10.54
CA THR A 8 2.12 23.51 -9.37
C THR A 8 1.37 24.80 -9.65
N VAL A 9 0.30 25.06 -8.90
CA VAL A 9 -0.48 26.29 -8.98
C VAL A 9 0.00 27.25 -7.91
N ILE A 10 0.50 28.41 -8.33
CA ILE A 10 0.99 29.47 -7.44
C ILE A 10 -0.08 30.55 -7.30
N TYR A 11 -0.58 30.77 -6.09
CA TYR A 11 -1.62 31.75 -5.82
C TYR A 11 -1.03 33.16 -5.69
N LYS A 12 -1.56 34.12 -6.46
CA LYS A 12 -1.11 35.52 -6.44
C LYS A 12 -1.51 36.32 -5.20
N ASP A 13 -2.61 35.93 -4.52
CA ASP A 13 -3.24 36.75 -3.47
C ASP A 13 -2.92 36.37 -2.03
N SER A 14 -2.07 35.40 -1.77
CA SER A 14 -1.73 35.06 -0.39
C SER A 14 -0.45 35.78 0.05
N LYS A 15 -0.54 36.50 1.17
CA LYS A 15 0.62 37.09 1.89
C LYS A 15 1.70 36.06 2.27
N LYS A 16 1.45 34.79 2.04
CA LYS A 16 2.40 33.66 2.00
C LYS A 16 2.19 32.98 0.65
N ALA A 17 3.23 32.89 -0.16
CA ALA A 17 3.22 32.10 -1.38
C ALA A 17 2.80 30.64 -1.04
N SER A 18 1.53 30.32 -1.20
CA SER A 18 1.03 28.95 -1.10
C SER A 18 1.07 28.39 -2.52
N ALA A 19 1.82 27.32 -2.70
CA ALA A 19 1.83 26.53 -3.92
C ALA A 19 1.05 25.25 -3.64
N ASP A 20 0.14 24.91 -4.54
CA ASP A 20 -0.58 23.64 -4.51
C ASP A 20 -0.07 22.78 -5.66
N GLU A 21 0.59 21.68 -5.30
CA GLU A 21 1.17 20.74 -6.26
C GLU A 21 0.22 19.55 -6.44
N GLN A 22 -0.22 19.34 -7.67
CA GLN A 22 -1.07 18.19 -8.03
C GLN A 22 -0.34 17.28 -9.01
N LYS A 23 -0.20 16.01 -8.64
CA LYS A 23 0.32 14.96 -9.54
C LYS A 23 -0.68 14.69 -10.65
N LEU A 24 -0.19 14.66 -11.87
CA LEU A 24 -0.97 14.30 -13.05
C LEU A 24 -0.94 12.79 -13.28
N MET A 25 -2.01 12.27 -13.85
CA MET A 25 -2.06 10.87 -14.28
C MET A 25 -1.23 10.69 -15.55
N TYR A 26 -0.52 9.55 -15.65
CA TYR A 26 0.21 9.18 -16.86
C TYR A 26 -0.70 9.18 -18.08
N GLY A 27 -0.25 9.75 -19.18
CA GLY A 27 -1.06 9.91 -20.39
C GLY A 27 -2.03 11.09 -20.37
N SER A 28 -2.05 11.92 -19.32
CA SER A 28 -2.87 13.14 -19.30
C SER A 28 -2.43 14.12 -20.37
N HIS A 29 -3.38 14.80 -20.96
CA HIS A 29 -3.15 15.90 -21.90
C HIS A 29 -3.19 17.23 -21.14
N ILE A 30 -2.09 17.99 -21.18
CA ILE A 30 -2.00 19.30 -20.54
C ILE A 30 -2.52 20.34 -21.52
N ILE A 31 -3.51 21.14 -21.08
CA ILE A 31 -4.13 22.21 -21.87
C ILE A 31 -3.47 23.54 -21.55
N ALA A 32 -3.17 23.80 -20.28
CA ALA A 32 -2.53 25.04 -19.85
C ALA A 32 -1.04 25.04 -20.21
N LYS A 33 -0.53 26.16 -20.72
CA LYS A 33 0.90 26.34 -20.99
C LYS A 33 1.63 26.68 -19.70
N ASP A 34 2.89 26.27 -19.60
CA ASP A 34 3.74 26.62 -18.47
C ASP A 34 3.84 28.14 -18.29
N GLY A 35 3.66 28.60 -17.05
CA GLY A 35 3.62 30.03 -16.71
C GLY A 35 2.35 30.78 -17.13
N ALA A 36 1.32 30.12 -17.65
CA ALA A 36 0.05 30.73 -17.99
C ALA A 36 -0.74 31.10 -16.72
N GLU A 37 -1.47 32.22 -16.79
CA GLU A 37 -2.43 32.59 -15.75
C GLU A 37 -3.71 31.78 -15.95
N VAL A 38 -4.12 31.04 -14.92
CA VAL A 38 -5.34 30.23 -14.92
C VAL A 38 -6.37 30.83 -13.97
N ALA A 39 -7.62 30.89 -14.42
CA ALA A 39 -8.73 31.33 -13.60
C ALA A 39 -9.22 30.19 -12.67
N LYS A 40 -9.99 30.54 -11.64
CA LYS A 40 -10.64 29.53 -10.82
C LYS A 40 -11.60 28.71 -11.67
N ASP A 41 -11.54 27.37 -11.48
CA ASP A 41 -12.34 26.37 -12.20
C ASP A 41 -11.99 26.22 -13.70
N GLU A 42 -10.84 26.73 -14.13
CA GLU A 42 -10.31 26.51 -15.48
C GLU A 42 -9.66 25.13 -15.62
N LEU A 43 -9.89 24.48 -16.78
CA LEU A 43 -9.36 23.15 -17.06
C LEU A 43 -7.87 23.22 -17.40
N VAL A 44 -7.03 22.63 -16.57
CA VAL A 44 -5.57 22.61 -16.69
C VAL A 44 -5.09 21.38 -17.44
N ALA A 45 -5.68 20.23 -17.16
CA ALA A 45 -5.34 18.96 -17.79
C ALA A 45 -6.55 18.05 -17.86
N GLU A 46 -6.57 17.17 -18.85
CA GLU A 46 -7.62 16.14 -19.01
C GLU A 46 -7.00 14.75 -19.19
N TRP A 47 -7.71 13.73 -18.76
CA TRP A 47 -7.33 12.33 -18.95
C TRP A 47 -8.56 11.43 -19.08
N ASP A 48 -8.37 10.26 -19.70
CA ASP A 48 -9.42 9.25 -19.76
C ASP A 48 -9.33 8.31 -18.54
N PRO A 49 -10.33 8.27 -17.65
CA PRO A 49 -10.32 7.40 -16.47
C PRO A 49 -10.56 5.93 -16.80
N GLN A 50 -11.07 5.59 -17.98
CA GLN A 50 -11.44 4.22 -18.37
C GLN A 50 -10.29 3.43 -18.97
N PHE A 51 -9.28 4.12 -19.52
CA PHE A 51 -8.15 3.49 -20.19
C PHE A 51 -6.82 3.86 -19.55
N ASN A 52 -5.93 2.88 -19.46
CA ASN A 52 -4.51 3.11 -19.30
C ASN A 52 -3.92 3.24 -20.70
N GLN A 53 -3.31 4.38 -20.99
CA GLN A 53 -2.67 4.64 -22.28
C GLN A 53 -1.17 4.33 -22.15
N THR A 54 -0.60 3.67 -23.15
CA THR A 54 0.85 3.55 -23.33
C THR A 54 1.25 4.56 -24.39
N ILE A 55 2.08 5.52 -24.03
CA ILE A 55 2.54 6.62 -24.93
C ILE A 55 4.05 6.47 -25.15
N THR A 56 4.54 6.95 -26.30
CA THR A 56 5.98 7.03 -26.57
C THR A 56 6.53 8.39 -26.13
N GLU A 57 7.73 8.39 -25.56
CA GLU A 57 8.47 9.59 -25.19
C GLU A 57 9.42 10.05 -26.31
N HIS A 58 9.68 9.19 -27.29
CA HIS A 58 10.59 9.46 -28.39
C HIS A 58 9.88 9.37 -29.75
N SER A 59 10.33 10.18 -30.68
CA SER A 59 9.89 10.10 -32.09
C SER A 59 10.77 9.11 -32.85
N GLY A 60 10.16 8.26 -33.68
CA GLY A 60 10.90 7.24 -34.44
C GLY A 60 9.98 6.26 -35.13
N THR A 61 10.52 5.14 -35.58
CA THR A 61 9.79 4.05 -36.23
C THR A 61 9.48 2.96 -35.22
N ALA A 62 8.23 2.54 -35.08
CA ALA A 62 7.79 1.48 -34.19
C ALA A 62 8.01 0.11 -34.83
N GLU A 63 8.72 -0.78 -34.14
CA GLU A 63 8.95 -2.16 -34.56
C GLU A 63 8.34 -3.14 -33.55
N TYR A 64 7.60 -4.13 -34.06
CA TYR A 64 6.99 -5.16 -33.24
C TYR A 64 7.98 -6.25 -32.89
N VAL A 65 8.20 -6.52 -31.61
CA VAL A 65 9.06 -7.61 -31.10
C VAL A 65 8.24 -8.56 -30.28
N ASP A 66 8.31 -9.86 -30.60
CA ASP A 66 7.51 -10.92 -29.98
C ASP A 66 5.97 -10.77 -30.14
N ILE A 67 5.53 -9.95 -31.10
CA ILE A 67 4.13 -9.78 -31.43
C ILE A 67 3.83 -10.60 -32.69
N LYS A 68 3.13 -11.74 -32.50
CA LYS A 68 2.78 -12.67 -33.60
C LYS A 68 1.29 -12.94 -33.63
N ASP A 69 0.68 -12.80 -34.80
CA ASP A 69 -0.73 -13.08 -35.01
C ASP A 69 -1.08 -14.53 -34.60
N GLY A 70 -2.17 -14.69 -33.84
CA GLY A 70 -2.64 -15.97 -33.33
C GLY A 70 -1.90 -16.53 -32.12
N ILE A 71 -0.74 -15.98 -31.71
CA ILE A 71 0.05 -16.40 -30.53
C ILE A 71 0.03 -15.34 -29.44
N THR A 72 0.46 -14.12 -29.75
CA THR A 72 0.52 -12.99 -28.83
C THR A 72 -0.40 -11.85 -29.23
N LEU A 73 -0.87 -11.83 -30.48
CA LEU A 73 -1.78 -10.85 -31.04
C LEU A 73 -3.06 -11.52 -31.53
N LEU A 74 -4.21 -10.99 -31.18
CA LEU A 74 -5.52 -11.40 -31.69
C LEU A 74 -6.16 -10.21 -32.40
N ARG A 75 -6.40 -10.35 -33.70
CA ARG A 75 -7.16 -9.37 -34.47
C ARG A 75 -8.65 -9.76 -34.46
N LYS A 76 -9.47 -8.91 -33.84
CA LYS A 76 -10.91 -9.10 -33.76
C LYS A 76 -11.62 -7.96 -34.46
N ARG A 77 -12.46 -8.30 -35.43
CA ARG A 77 -13.31 -7.30 -36.07
C ARG A 77 -14.56 -7.07 -35.21
N ASP A 78 -14.73 -5.86 -34.77
CA ASP A 78 -15.95 -5.45 -34.08
C ASP A 78 -17.11 -5.45 -35.09
N LYS A 79 -18.18 -6.19 -34.77
CA LYS A 79 -19.35 -6.33 -35.64
C LYS A 79 -20.20 -5.06 -35.71
N ALA A 80 -20.12 -4.19 -34.71
CA ALA A 80 -20.89 -2.96 -34.63
C ALA A 80 -20.21 -1.80 -35.38
N THR A 81 -18.90 -1.64 -35.21
CA THR A 81 -18.12 -0.53 -35.76
C THR A 81 -17.37 -0.90 -37.04
N GLY A 82 -17.21 -2.21 -37.33
CA GLY A 82 -16.42 -2.71 -38.47
C GLY A 82 -14.90 -2.54 -38.31
N ILE A 83 -14.42 -1.94 -37.22
CA ILE A 83 -13.02 -1.69 -36.94
C ILE A 83 -12.33 -2.99 -36.53
N VAL A 84 -11.12 -3.22 -37.03
CA VAL A 84 -10.29 -4.36 -36.61
C VAL A 84 -9.47 -3.94 -35.42
N GLU A 85 -9.77 -4.47 -34.24
CA GLU A 85 -8.96 -4.28 -33.03
C GLU A 85 -7.85 -5.33 -32.96
N ALA A 86 -6.61 -4.87 -32.83
CA ALA A 86 -5.44 -5.68 -32.60
C ALA A 86 -5.17 -5.73 -31.09
N ARG A 87 -5.47 -6.88 -30.44
CA ARG A 87 -5.38 -7.03 -28.99
C ARG A 87 -4.29 -8.01 -28.60
N ILE A 88 -3.46 -7.63 -27.64
CA ILE A 88 -2.42 -8.49 -27.08
C ILE A 88 -3.06 -9.56 -26.19
N ILE A 89 -2.71 -10.83 -26.46
CA ILE A 89 -3.16 -11.99 -25.67
C ILE A 89 -1.99 -12.68 -24.99
N GLN A 90 -2.28 -13.37 -23.89
CA GLN A 90 -1.27 -14.15 -23.18
C GLN A 90 -0.80 -15.33 -24.03
N PRO A 91 0.51 -15.49 -24.34
CA PRO A 91 1.01 -16.58 -25.16
C PRO A 91 0.81 -17.93 -24.45
N LYS A 92 0.19 -18.88 -25.13
CA LYS A 92 0.02 -20.25 -24.62
C LYS A 92 1.31 -21.05 -24.88
N GLY A 93 2.11 -21.25 -23.82
CA GLY A 93 3.27 -22.15 -23.85
C GLY A 93 4.58 -21.57 -24.41
N ALA A 94 4.61 -20.33 -24.87
CA ALA A 94 5.82 -19.68 -25.37
C ALA A 94 6.30 -18.62 -24.37
N ARG A 95 7.63 -18.55 -24.16
CA ARG A 95 8.27 -17.48 -23.35
C ARG A 95 8.48 -16.23 -24.22
N MET A 96 7.38 -15.67 -24.73
CA MET A 96 7.40 -14.46 -25.53
C MET A 96 6.89 -13.29 -24.69
N ILE A 97 7.55 -12.14 -24.80
CA ILE A 97 7.17 -10.91 -24.12
C ILE A 97 6.86 -9.89 -25.22
N PRO A 98 5.56 -9.60 -25.48
CA PRO A 98 5.16 -8.62 -26.47
C PRO A 98 5.68 -7.23 -26.09
N ARG A 99 6.45 -6.63 -26.99
CA ARG A 99 7.03 -5.29 -26.82
C ARG A 99 7.11 -4.56 -28.14
N ILE A 100 7.07 -3.25 -28.07
CA ILE A 100 7.29 -2.35 -29.21
C ILE A 100 8.60 -1.63 -28.95
N VAL A 101 9.44 -1.59 -29.95
CA VAL A 101 10.74 -0.90 -29.93
C VAL A 101 10.64 0.32 -30.83
N ILE A 102 10.95 1.49 -30.31
CA ILE A 102 11.03 2.73 -31.09
C ILE A 102 12.47 2.91 -31.53
N ARG A 103 12.68 2.96 -32.87
CA ARG A 103 14.01 3.17 -33.47
C ARG A 103 14.10 4.58 -34.03
N GLY A 104 15.25 5.21 -33.77
CA GLY A 104 15.62 6.47 -34.39
C GLY A 104 16.10 6.32 -35.83
N GLU A 105 16.42 7.44 -36.49
CA GLU A 105 16.94 7.49 -37.85
C GLU A 105 18.21 6.68 -38.06
N ASP A 106 19.06 6.59 -37.05
CA ASP A 106 20.30 5.80 -37.05
C ASP A 106 20.10 4.32 -36.70
N ASN A 107 18.86 3.81 -36.72
CA ASN A 107 18.49 2.45 -36.33
C ASN A 107 18.85 2.10 -34.87
N GLN A 108 19.12 3.11 -34.02
CA GLN A 108 19.31 2.94 -32.58
C GLN A 108 17.99 2.67 -31.91
N ILE A 109 18.01 1.83 -30.87
CA ILE A 109 16.85 1.64 -30.00
C ILE A 109 16.79 2.84 -29.05
N LEU A 110 15.75 3.67 -29.20
CA LEU A 110 15.49 4.83 -28.34
C LEU A 110 14.67 4.43 -27.13
N GLU A 111 13.67 3.57 -27.33
CA GLU A 111 12.74 3.17 -26.27
C GLU A 111 12.24 1.75 -26.51
N THR A 112 11.97 1.02 -25.42
CA THR A 112 11.36 -0.31 -25.47
C THR A 112 10.13 -0.34 -24.57
N LEU A 113 8.95 -0.43 -25.15
CA LEU A 113 7.67 -0.44 -24.47
C LEU A 113 7.14 -1.88 -24.35
N THR A 114 7.07 -2.42 -23.13
CA THR A 114 6.49 -3.72 -22.88
C THR A 114 4.97 -3.60 -22.79
N LEU A 115 4.26 -4.44 -23.53
CA LEU A 115 2.80 -4.39 -23.63
C LEU A 115 2.14 -5.34 -22.64
N ALA A 116 1.15 -4.85 -21.93
CA ALA A 116 0.30 -5.66 -21.06
C ALA A 116 -0.65 -6.55 -21.89
N VAL A 117 -1.05 -7.66 -21.29
CA VAL A 117 -2.15 -8.48 -21.84
C VAL A 117 -3.44 -7.66 -21.87
N ASP A 118 -4.24 -7.84 -22.90
CA ASP A 118 -5.46 -7.06 -23.21
C ASP A 118 -5.23 -5.60 -23.66
N THR A 119 -3.99 -5.21 -23.95
CA THR A 119 -3.71 -3.92 -24.62
C THR A 119 -4.19 -3.99 -26.06
N VAL A 120 -4.96 -2.98 -26.48
CA VAL A 120 -5.38 -2.75 -27.87
C VAL A 120 -4.36 -1.83 -28.53
N LEU A 121 -3.71 -2.31 -29.57
CA LEU A 121 -2.72 -1.55 -30.32
C LEU A 121 -3.41 -0.48 -31.18
N LYS A 122 -2.81 0.71 -31.21
CA LYS A 122 -3.27 1.86 -32.01
C LYS A 122 -2.39 2.16 -33.22
N ILE A 123 -1.22 1.55 -33.27
CA ILE A 123 -0.23 1.73 -34.34
C ILE A 123 0.04 0.38 -35.01
N ASP A 124 0.50 0.43 -36.25
CA ASP A 124 0.93 -0.74 -37.02
C ASP A 124 2.46 -0.90 -37.01
N ASP A 125 2.93 -2.12 -37.34
CA ASP A 125 4.34 -2.41 -37.45
C ASP A 125 5.03 -1.61 -38.54
N GLY A 126 6.16 -0.95 -38.21
CA GLY A 126 6.88 -0.06 -39.14
C GLY A 126 6.28 1.36 -39.23
N GLN A 127 5.28 1.72 -38.45
CA GLN A 127 4.69 3.05 -38.46
C GLN A 127 5.61 4.08 -37.79
N GLU A 128 5.74 5.27 -38.39
CA GLU A 128 6.38 6.42 -37.77
C GLU A 128 5.48 6.99 -36.65
N VAL A 129 6.07 7.24 -35.49
CA VAL A 129 5.40 7.80 -34.33
C VAL A 129 6.13 9.05 -33.85
N ALA A 130 5.37 10.01 -33.36
CA ALA A 130 5.89 11.23 -32.75
C ALA A 130 5.89 11.09 -31.22
N CYS A 131 6.71 11.88 -30.56
CA CYS A 131 6.70 11.98 -29.09
C CYS A 131 5.30 12.36 -28.60
N GLY A 132 4.74 11.58 -27.66
CA GLY A 132 3.40 11.75 -27.13
C GLY A 132 2.30 10.93 -27.82
N ASP A 133 2.60 10.21 -28.90
CA ASP A 133 1.61 9.36 -29.57
C ASP A 133 1.21 8.15 -28.71
N VAL A 134 -0.08 7.79 -28.78
CA VAL A 134 -0.63 6.65 -28.05
C VAL A 134 -0.37 5.36 -28.84
N ILE A 135 0.53 4.54 -28.34
CA ILE A 135 0.92 3.24 -28.87
C ILE A 135 -0.18 2.21 -28.67
N GLY A 136 -0.76 2.20 -27.48
CA GLY A 136 -1.81 1.24 -27.11
C GLY A 136 -2.66 1.71 -25.96
N THR A 137 -3.84 1.14 -25.85
CA THR A 137 -4.79 1.43 -24.77
C THR A 137 -5.23 0.13 -24.10
N GLN A 138 -5.24 0.10 -22.77
CA GLN A 138 -5.75 -1.00 -21.97
C GLN A 138 -6.93 -0.53 -21.12
N SER A 139 -8.06 -1.24 -21.18
CA SER A 139 -9.20 -0.94 -20.33
C SER A 139 -8.89 -1.25 -18.87
N ARG A 140 -9.16 -0.30 -17.97
CA ARG A 140 -8.99 -0.48 -16.52
C ARG A 140 -9.94 -1.55 -15.96
N ASP A 141 -11.10 -1.72 -16.57
CA ASP A 141 -12.07 -2.73 -16.13
C ASP A 141 -11.56 -4.16 -16.39
N THR A 142 -10.81 -4.37 -17.47
CA THR A 142 -10.20 -5.67 -17.77
C THR A 142 -9.06 -6.01 -16.79
N ALA A 143 -8.32 -5.02 -16.33
CA ALA A 143 -7.28 -5.21 -15.31
C ALA A 143 -7.87 -5.55 -13.94
N LYS A 144 -9.01 -4.94 -13.57
CA LYS A 144 -9.71 -5.18 -12.30
C LYS A 144 -10.40 -6.54 -12.23
N THR A 145 -10.85 -7.11 -13.37
CA THR A 145 -11.54 -8.42 -13.39
C THR A 145 -10.63 -9.62 -13.17
N LYS A 146 -9.32 -9.48 -13.23
CA LYS A 146 -8.38 -10.55 -12.84
C LYS A 146 -8.31 -10.78 -11.33
N ASP A 147 -8.72 -9.82 -10.52
CA ASP A 147 -8.85 -9.98 -9.07
C ASP A 147 -10.30 -10.37 -8.75
N ILE A 148 -10.56 -11.70 -8.78
CA ILE A 148 -11.90 -12.31 -8.61
C ILE A 148 -12.51 -12.04 -7.21
N THR A 149 -11.74 -11.49 -6.27
CA THR A 149 -12.16 -11.09 -4.93
C THR A 149 -12.49 -9.59 -4.87
N GLY A 150 -13.45 -9.16 -5.68
CA GLY A 150 -14.04 -7.82 -5.56
C GLY A 150 -15.12 -7.77 -4.46
N GLY A 151 -15.41 -6.58 -3.95
CA GLY A 151 -16.48 -6.35 -2.97
C GLY A 151 -16.15 -6.77 -1.54
N LEU A 152 -17.16 -7.22 -0.78
CA LEU A 152 -17.03 -7.54 0.66
C LEU A 152 -15.94 -8.56 1.00
N PRO A 153 -15.68 -9.62 0.22
CA PRO A 153 -14.56 -10.54 0.49
C PRO A 153 -13.20 -9.85 0.50
N ARG A 154 -13.00 -8.83 -0.32
CA ARG A 154 -11.75 -8.05 -0.34
C ARG A 154 -11.52 -7.27 0.95
N ILE A 155 -12.58 -6.74 1.55
CA ILE A 155 -12.50 -6.06 2.86
C ILE A 155 -12.02 -7.05 3.95
N ALA A 156 -12.57 -8.28 3.95
CA ALA A 156 -12.13 -9.30 4.89
C ALA A 156 -10.66 -9.67 4.69
N GLU A 157 -10.16 -9.77 3.45
CA GLU A 157 -8.75 -10.01 3.16
C GLU A 157 -7.85 -8.89 3.67
N LEU A 158 -8.26 -7.63 3.48
CA LEU A 158 -7.51 -6.45 3.95
C LEU A 158 -7.43 -6.42 5.49
N PHE A 159 -8.54 -6.64 6.19
CA PHE A 159 -8.55 -6.66 7.65
C PHE A 159 -7.80 -7.86 8.24
N GLU A 160 -7.78 -9.01 7.57
CA GLU A 160 -6.99 -10.18 8.00
C GLU A 160 -5.53 -10.12 7.56
N VAL A 161 -5.13 -9.07 6.82
CA VAL A 161 -3.75 -8.90 6.31
C VAL A 161 -3.31 -10.16 5.54
N ARG A 162 -4.20 -10.70 4.69
CA ARG A 162 -3.88 -11.87 3.88
C ARG A 162 -2.96 -11.46 2.75
N LYS A 163 -1.93 -12.27 2.51
CA LYS A 163 -1.04 -12.06 1.38
C LYS A 163 -1.81 -12.23 0.08
N PRO A 164 -1.82 -11.24 -0.82
CA PRO A 164 -2.52 -11.33 -2.10
C PRO A 164 -1.90 -12.41 -2.97
N LYS A 165 -2.74 -13.14 -3.72
CA LYS A 165 -2.29 -14.20 -4.65
C LYS A 165 -1.40 -13.63 -5.76
N ASN A 166 -1.70 -12.43 -6.22
CA ASN A 166 -0.90 -11.68 -7.19
C ASN A 166 -0.30 -10.43 -6.53
N ALA A 167 0.66 -10.64 -5.62
CA ALA A 167 1.33 -9.53 -4.96
C ALA A 167 2.19 -8.74 -5.95
N ALA A 168 2.06 -7.41 -5.95
CA ALA A 168 2.97 -6.52 -6.65
C ALA A 168 4.36 -6.59 -6.01
N ILE A 169 5.41 -6.45 -6.81
CA ILE A 169 6.76 -6.23 -6.31
C ILE A 169 6.92 -4.72 -6.15
N ILE A 170 7.30 -4.28 -4.96
CA ILE A 170 7.51 -2.87 -4.65
C ILE A 170 8.99 -2.54 -4.54
N SER A 171 9.37 -1.32 -4.89
CA SER A 171 10.73 -0.84 -4.67
C SER A 171 10.97 -0.59 -3.19
N ARG A 172 12.12 -1.04 -2.66
CA ARG A 172 12.55 -0.75 -1.29
C ARG A 172 13.29 0.55 -1.15
N ILE A 173 13.93 0.99 -2.23
CA ILE A 173 14.70 2.23 -2.30
C ILE A 173 14.07 3.16 -3.33
N GLU A 174 14.33 4.44 -3.20
CA GLU A 174 14.05 5.42 -4.22
C GLU A 174 15.21 5.49 -5.21
N GLY A 175 14.96 5.79 -6.47
CA GLY A 175 16.00 5.90 -7.47
C GLY A 175 15.51 5.75 -8.90
N ILE A 176 16.46 5.68 -9.82
CA ILE A 176 16.23 5.52 -11.25
C ILE A 176 16.17 4.03 -11.57
N VAL A 177 15.16 3.67 -12.36
CA VAL A 177 14.94 2.31 -12.86
C VAL A 177 15.86 2.04 -14.04
N SER A 178 16.49 0.86 -14.04
CA SER A 178 17.17 0.30 -15.20
C SER A 178 16.68 -1.11 -15.47
N MET A 179 16.37 -1.41 -16.72
CA MET A 179 15.88 -2.73 -17.11
C MET A 179 17.01 -3.62 -17.63
N GLY A 180 17.03 -4.86 -17.12
CA GLY A 180 17.99 -5.88 -17.52
C GLY A 180 17.34 -7.25 -17.71
N THR A 181 18.17 -8.21 -18.05
CA THR A 181 17.76 -9.61 -18.14
C THR A 181 18.73 -10.47 -17.34
N THR A 182 18.22 -11.23 -16.41
CA THR A 182 19.04 -12.18 -15.62
C THR A 182 19.61 -13.29 -16.53
N PRO A 183 20.76 -13.90 -16.20
CA PRO A 183 21.30 -15.04 -16.95
C PRO A 183 20.33 -16.22 -17.14
N LYS A 184 19.29 -16.29 -16.30
CA LYS A 184 18.21 -17.30 -16.39
C LYS A 184 17.07 -16.88 -17.35
N GLY A 185 17.19 -15.74 -18.04
CA GLY A 185 16.17 -15.23 -18.97
C GLY A 185 14.95 -14.60 -18.30
N LEU A 186 15.03 -14.26 -17.00
CA LEU A 186 14.00 -13.48 -16.30
C LEU A 186 14.26 -12.00 -16.52
N GLN A 187 13.20 -11.21 -16.62
CA GLN A 187 13.33 -9.76 -16.57
C GLN A 187 13.81 -9.32 -15.18
N GLU A 188 14.76 -8.41 -15.16
CA GLU A 188 15.31 -7.82 -13.94
C GLU A 188 15.09 -6.32 -13.98
N VAL A 189 14.54 -5.80 -12.91
CA VAL A 189 14.39 -4.35 -12.69
C VAL A 189 15.40 -3.96 -11.63
N THR A 190 16.32 -3.10 -11.98
CA THR A 190 17.33 -2.58 -11.05
C THR A 190 16.99 -1.13 -10.73
N VAL A 191 16.91 -0.81 -9.46
CA VAL A 191 16.69 0.56 -8.97
C VAL A 191 18.01 1.06 -8.37
N LYS A 192 18.50 2.19 -8.87
CA LYS A 192 19.74 2.81 -8.40
C LYS A 192 19.43 4.18 -7.81
N ASN A 193 19.78 4.39 -6.57
CA ASN A 193 19.77 5.69 -5.93
C ASN A 193 21.09 6.41 -6.19
N GLU A 194 21.05 7.59 -6.78
CA GLU A 194 22.25 8.38 -7.10
C GLU A 194 22.85 9.07 -5.87
N GLU A 195 22.03 9.37 -4.85
CA GLU A 195 22.50 10.04 -3.65
C GLU A 195 23.19 9.08 -2.68
N THR A 196 22.57 7.90 -2.43
CA THR A 196 23.09 6.89 -1.49
C THR A 196 23.99 5.86 -2.13
N MET A 197 24.10 5.85 -3.47
CA MET A 197 24.83 4.83 -4.27
C MET A 197 24.33 3.38 -4.00
N GLN A 198 23.17 3.22 -3.43
CA GLN A 198 22.55 1.92 -3.23
C GLN A 198 21.91 1.43 -4.53
N THR A 199 22.06 0.14 -4.79
CA THR A 199 21.47 -0.51 -5.96
C THR A 199 20.75 -1.77 -5.49
N GLU A 200 19.49 -1.90 -5.82
CA GLU A 200 18.70 -3.11 -5.59
C GLU A 200 18.15 -3.67 -6.90
N SER A 201 18.26 -4.99 -7.07
CA SER A 201 17.80 -5.71 -8.25
C SER A 201 16.62 -6.61 -7.90
N TYR A 202 15.58 -6.54 -8.69
CA TYR A 202 14.34 -7.30 -8.53
C TYR A 202 14.13 -8.22 -9.73
N ALA A 203 14.24 -9.54 -9.53
CA ALA A 203 13.92 -10.52 -10.55
C ALA A 203 12.40 -10.69 -10.68
N ILE A 204 11.86 -10.40 -11.85
CA ILE A 204 10.42 -10.45 -12.12
C ILE A 204 10.06 -11.83 -12.66
N PRO A 205 9.15 -12.58 -11.99
CA PRO A 205 8.67 -13.87 -12.47
C PRO A 205 7.93 -13.74 -13.80
N PHE A 206 8.00 -14.79 -14.64
CA PHE A 206 7.24 -14.84 -15.88
C PHE A 206 5.73 -14.66 -15.63
N GLY A 207 5.09 -13.88 -16.48
CA GLY A 207 3.65 -13.60 -16.41
C GLY A 207 3.24 -12.42 -15.52
N LYS A 208 4.19 -11.76 -14.85
CA LYS A 208 3.94 -10.46 -14.22
C LYS A 208 4.25 -9.34 -15.19
N HIS A 209 3.32 -8.39 -15.27
CA HIS A 209 3.52 -7.19 -16.07
C HIS A 209 4.32 -6.15 -15.27
N ILE A 210 5.36 -5.61 -15.91
CA ILE A 210 6.16 -4.51 -15.36
C ILE A 210 5.43 -3.21 -15.68
N VAL A 211 5.26 -2.38 -14.68
CA VAL A 211 4.54 -1.11 -14.77
C VAL A 211 5.48 0.07 -14.99
N VAL A 212 6.77 -0.09 -14.69
CA VAL A 212 7.82 0.93 -14.81
C VAL A 212 8.60 0.76 -16.10
N TYR A 213 9.22 1.83 -16.58
CA TYR A 213 10.06 1.84 -17.78
C TYR A 213 11.51 2.16 -17.42
N ASP A 214 12.41 1.92 -18.38
CA ASP A 214 13.83 2.26 -18.21
C ASP A 214 14.00 3.79 -18.12
N GLY A 215 14.74 4.26 -17.11
CA GLY A 215 14.88 5.68 -16.82
C GLY A 215 13.81 6.30 -15.91
N ASP A 216 12.75 5.58 -15.56
CA ASP A 216 11.74 6.10 -14.63
C ASP A 216 12.32 6.34 -13.23
N VAL A 217 11.89 7.42 -12.59
CA VAL A 217 12.21 7.68 -11.18
C VAL A 217 11.10 7.07 -10.32
N VAL A 218 11.47 6.15 -9.44
CA VAL A 218 10.54 5.49 -8.51
C VAL A 218 10.83 5.90 -7.07
N THR A 219 9.77 6.03 -6.29
CA THR A 219 9.87 6.28 -4.85
C THR A 219 9.87 4.97 -4.07
N ALA A 220 10.45 4.98 -2.86
CA ALA A 220 10.40 3.81 -1.99
C ALA A 220 8.95 3.38 -1.73
N GLY A 221 8.63 2.08 -1.92
CA GLY A 221 7.29 1.51 -1.79
C GLY A 221 6.38 1.71 -2.99
N GLU A 222 6.89 2.19 -4.12
CA GLU A 222 6.16 2.23 -5.38
C GLU A 222 6.16 0.86 -6.07
N SER A 223 5.05 0.52 -6.75
CA SER A 223 4.89 -0.78 -7.39
C SER A 223 5.67 -0.83 -8.71
N LEU A 224 6.59 -1.79 -8.82
CA LEU A 224 7.33 -2.09 -10.05
C LEU A 224 6.55 -3.00 -10.99
N THR A 225 5.64 -3.81 -10.44
CA THR A 225 4.80 -4.73 -11.21
C THR A 225 3.33 -4.53 -10.90
N ASP A 226 2.47 -4.95 -11.82
CA ASP A 226 1.02 -5.00 -11.62
C ASP A 226 0.65 -6.00 -10.51
N GLY A 227 -0.39 -5.67 -9.75
CA GLY A 227 -0.92 -6.49 -8.65
C GLY A 227 -1.26 -5.69 -7.40
N SER A 228 -1.75 -6.39 -6.39
CA SER A 228 -2.07 -5.80 -5.08
C SER A 228 -0.81 -5.71 -4.22
N VAL A 229 -0.60 -4.58 -3.56
CA VAL A 229 0.55 -4.38 -2.65
C VAL A 229 0.42 -5.28 -1.42
N ASP A 230 1.52 -5.95 -1.03
CA ASP A 230 1.60 -6.66 0.24
C ASP A 230 1.79 -5.66 1.39
N MET A 231 0.88 -5.70 2.35
CA MET A 231 0.87 -4.76 3.49
C MET A 231 2.11 -4.92 4.40
N GLN A 232 2.67 -6.12 4.49
CA GLN A 232 3.87 -6.37 5.29
C GLN A 232 5.11 -5.73 4.63
N ASP A 233 5.24 -5.87 3.31
CA ASP A 233 6.33 -5.25 2.55
C ASP A 233 6.21 -3.72 2.63
N LEU A 234 4.98 -3.19 2.51
CA LEU A 234 4.72 -1.76 2.64
C LEU A 234 5.08 -1.23 4.05
N LEU A 235 4.78 -2.02 5.10
CA LEU A 235 5.15 -1.67 6.48
C LEU A 235 6.67 -1.57 6.66
N ALA A 236 7.40 -2.50 6.07
CA ALA A 236 8.86 -2.52 6.15
C ALA A 236 9.51 -1.33 5.43
N VAL A 237 8.91 -0.86 4.32
CA VAL A 237 9.48 0.20 3.49
C VAL A 237 9.01 1.60 3.90
N LYS A 238 7.69 1.82 4.01
CA LYS A 238 7.09 3.15 4.26
C LYS A 238 6.70 3.39 5.72
N GLY A 239 6.70 2.36 6.54
CA GLY A 239 6.33 2.46 7.96
C GLY A 239 4.83 2.46 8.21
N ALA A 240 4.46 2.59 9.50
CA ALA A 240 3.10 2.35 9.99
C ALA A 240 2.06 3.36 9.47
N LYS A 241 2.44 4.64 9.31
CA LYS A 241 1.51 5.71 8.90
C LYS A 241 1.01 5.51 7.47
N GLU A 242 1.91 5.19 6.54
CA GLU A 242 1.54 4.95 5.14
C GLU A 242 0.71 3.69 4.97
N VAL A 243 1.00 2.64 5.76
CA VAL A 243 0.17 1.43 5.78
C VAL A 243 -1.25 1.73 6.28
N GLN A 244 -1.40 2.57 7.30
CA GLN A 244 -2.72 3.02 7.77
C GLN A 244 -3.49 3.71 6.66
N ASN A 245 -2.88 4.70 5.99
CA ASN A 245 -3.48 5.42 4.89
C ASN A 245 -3.87 4.47 3.74
N HIS A 246 -2.97 3.54 3.38
CA HIS A 246 -3.22 2.59 2.32
C HIS A 246 -4.40 1.66 2.61
N ILE A 247 -4.47 1.10 3.83
CA ILE A 247 -5.58 0.22 4.24
C ILE A 247 -6.91 0.99 4.24
N VAL A 248 -6.94 2.21 4.81
CA VAL A 248 -8.15 3.04 4.84
C VAL A 248 -8.63 3.33 3.43
N ASN A 249 -7.74 3.78 2.55
CA ASN A 249 -8.07 4.10 1.16
C ASN A 249 -8.56 2.87 0.39
N ALA A 250 -7.89 1.72 0.52
CA ALA A 250 -8.27 0.48 -0.15
C ALA A 250 -9.65 -0.03 0.30
N ILE A 251 -9.96 0.07 1.59
CA ILE A 251 -11.28 -0.31 2.13
C ILE A 251 -12.35 0.68 1.67
N GLN A 252 -12.07 1.98 1.70
CA GLN A 252 -12.99 3.01 1.23
C GLN A 252 -13.30 2.87 -0.26
N GLU A 253 -12.31 2.53 -1.09
CA GLU A 253 -12.51 2.26 -2.51
C GLU A 253 -13.54 1.15 -2.73
N VAL A 254 -13.43 0.05 -1.96
CA VAL A 254 -14.39 -1.06 -2.04
C VAL A 254 -15.79 -0.63 -1.59
N TYR A 255 -15.93 0.12 -0.49
CA TYR A 255 -17.24 0.61 -0.03
C TYR A 255 -17.87 1.60 -1.02
N ARG A 256 -17.07 2.53 -1.55
CA ARG A 256 -17.52 3.50 -2.56
C ARG A 256 -17.98 2.81 -3.85
N SER A 257 -17.28 1.77 -4.30
CA SER A 257 -17.70 0.99 -5.47
C SER A 257 -19.05 0.29 -5.27
N GLN A 258 -19.47 0.08 -4.03
CA GLN A 258 -20.77 -0.48 -3.64
C GLN A 258 -21.82 0.58 -3.25
N ASN A 259 -21.52 1.87 -3.49
CA ASN A 259 -22.35 3.02 -3.08
C ASN A 259 -22.64 3.08 -1.58
N VAL A 260 -21.74 2.58 -0.75
CA VAL A 260 -21.84 2.66 0.72
C VAL A 260 -20.91 3.74 1.23
N ALA A 261 -21.48 4.78 1.86
CA ALA A 261 -20.70 5.85 2.47
C ALA A 261 -20.41 5.52 3.94
N ILE A 262 -19.14 5.35 4.28
CA ILE A 262 -18.66 5.14 5.66
C ILE A 262 -17.63 6.21 5.98
N ASN A 263 -17.68 6.78 7.18
CA ASN A 263 -16.67 7.74 7.61
C ASN A 263 -15.37 7.02 7.97
N ASP A 264 -14.23 7.58 7.55
CA ASP A 264 -12.88 7.00 7.70
C ASP A 264 -12.56 6.65 9.15
N LYS A 265 -13.03 7.42 10.13
CA LYS A 265 -12.75 7.20 11.56
C LYS A 265 -13.08 5.78 12.06
N TYR A 266 -14.10 5.13 11.49
CA TYR A 266 -14.48 3.77 11.90
C TYR A 266 -13.47 2.74 11.44
N ILE A 267 -12.91 2.93 10.23
CA ILE A 267 -11.87 2.08 9.68
C ILE A 267 -10.55 2.36 10.41
N GLU A 268 -10.23 3.63 10.65
CA GLU A 268 -9.01 4.07 11.34
C GLU A 268 -8.90 3.49 12.76
N ILE A 269 -10.01 3.40 13.50
CA ILE A 269 -10.04 2.80 14.83
C ILE A 269 -9.61 1.32 14.76
N ILE A 270 -10.12 0.58 13.77
CA ILE A 270 -9.78 -0.84 13.57
C ILE A 270 -8.31 -0.96 13.18
N VAL A 271 -7.85 -0.17 12.21
CA VAL A 271 -6.46 -0.21 11.71
C VAL A 271 -5.47 0.20 12.82
N ARG A 272 -5.83 1.16 13.67
CA ARG A 272 -5.04 1.49 14.87
C ARG A 272 -4.84 0.28 15.77
N GLN A 273 -5.89 -0.53 15.98
CA GLN A 273 -5.81 -1.74 16.80
C GLN A 273 -4.94 -2.82 16.14
N MET A 274 -4.97 -2.94 14.81
CA MET A 274 -4.12 -3.85 14.05
C MET A 274 -2.62 -3.53 14.18
N LEU A 275 -2.27 -2.27 14.44
CA LEU A 275 -0.90 -1.75 14.61
C LEU A 275 -0.55 -1.44 16.07
N SER A 276 -1.34 -1.94 17.03
CA SER A 276 -1.11 -1.70 18.46
C SER A 276 0.08 -2.46 19.02
N ASN A 277 0.54 -3.51 18.37
CA ASN A 277 1.59 -4.40 18.82
C ASN A 277 2.93 -4.12 18.13
N VAL A 278 4.00 -4.46 18.84
CA VAL A 278 5.37 -4.38 18.36
C VAL A 278 6.10 -5.71 18.58
N ARG A 279 7.07 -6.03 17.74
CA ARG A 279 7.95 -7.20 17.88
C ARG A 279 9.29 -6.75 18.42
N ILE A 280 9.73 -7.37 19.48
CA ILE A 280 11.02 -7.06 20.10
C ILE A 280 12.15 -7.57 19.21
N THR A 281 13.02 -6.68 18.76
CA THR A 281 14.22 -7.02 17.99
C THR A 281 15.42 -7.22 18.90
N ASP A 282 15.60 -6.32 19.87
CA ASP A 282 16.62 -6.41 20.90
C ASP A 282 15.98 -6.11 22.28
N PRO A 283 16.00 -7.06 23.22
CA PRO A 283 15.42 -6.85 24.54
C PRO A 283 16.23 -5.92 25.45
N GLY A 284 17.48 -5.59 25.10
CA GLY A 284 18.35 -4.81 25.99
C GLY A 284 18.47 -5.45 27.36
N GLN A 285 18.28 -4.65 28.44
CA GLN A 285 18.27 -5.09 29.83
C GLN A 285 16.86 -5.05 30.46
N THR A 286 15.83 -5.22 29.62
CA THR A 286 14.43 -5.31 30.06
C THR A 286 14.02 -6.77 30.30
N ASN A 287 12.81 -6.99 30.85
CA ASN A 287 12.25 -8.33 31.04
C ASN A 287 11.62 -8.94 29.79
N LEU A 288 11.70 -8.25 28.64
CA LEU A 288 11.11 -8.68 27.37
C LEU A 288 11.99 -9.73 26.67
N LEU A 289 11.37 -10.59 25.85
CA LEU A 289 12.08 -11.63 25.12
C LEU A 289 12.25 -11.22 23.64
N LYS A 290 13.39 -11.61 23.07
CA LYS A 290 13.65 -11.37 21.63
C LYS A 290 12.64 -12.13 20.76
N GLY A 291 12.01 -11.42 19.82
CA GLY A 291 11.00 -11.96 18.91
C GLY A 291 9.58 -12.01 19.49
N GLU A 292 9.40 -11.66 20.74
CA GLU A 292 8.09 -11.56 21.38
C GLU A 292 7.27 -10.43 20.79
N ILE A 293 5.96 -10.63 20.67
CA ILE A 293 5.00 -9.62 20.22
C ILE A 293 4.28 -9.11 21.46
N VAL A 294 4.50 -7.84 21.78
CA VAL A 294 3.92 -7.19 22.97
C VAL A 294 3.14 -5.95 22.56
N HIS A 295 2.19 -5.55 23.40
CA HIS A 295 1.46 -4.32 23.18
C HIS A 295 2.38 -3.10 23.36
N ARG A 296 2.14 -2.06 22.54
CA ARG A 296 2.97 -0.84 22.56
C ARG A 296 2.97 -0.13 23.92
N GLY A 297 1.89 -0.25 24.69
CA GLY A 297 1.79 0.27 26.05
C GLY A 297 2.82 -0.39 26.98
N THR A 298 2.78 -1.71 27.07
CA THR A 298 3.71 -2.53 27.88
C THR A 298 5.16 -2.31 27.49
N PHE A 299 5.45 -2.26 26.18
CA PHE A 299 6.80 -1.94 25.67
C PHE A 299 7.29 -0.58 26.17
N ARG A 300 6.41 0.44 26.17
CA ARG A 300 6.76 1.79 26.65
C ARG A 300 7.00 1.79 28.16
N GLU A 301 6.16 1.14 28.94
CA GLU A 301 6.28 1.04 30.39
C GLU A 301 7.58 0.35 30.81
N GLU A 302 7.94 -0.76 30.18
CA GLU A 302 9.19 -1.48 30.42
C GLU A 302 10.42 -0.62 30.07
N ASN A 303 10.38 0.10 28.95
CA ASN A 303 11.45 1.01 28.56
C ASN A 303 11.58 2.22 29.49
N GLU A 304 10.47 2.77 29.98
CA GLU A 304 10.49 3.83 30.98
C GLU A 304 11.08 3.34 32.31
N ALA A 305 10.73 2.12 32.74
CA ALA A 305 11.30 1.50 33.93
C ALA A 305 12.80 1.24 33.77
N ALA A 306 13.24 0.73 32.61
CA ALA A 306 14.66 0.53 32.31
C ALA A 306 15.42 1.85 32.30
N SER A 307 14.87 2.91 31.69
CA SER A 307 15.46 4.23 31.64
C SER A 307 15.65 4.83 33.06
N LYS A 308 14.62 4.74 33.91
CA LYS A 308 14.70 5.19 35.32
C LYS A 308 15.74 4.41 36.11
N ALA A 309 15.99 3.15 35.78
CA ALA A 309 17.00 2.30 36.40
C ALA A 309 18.41 2.47 35.77
N GLY A 310 18.60 3.33 34.77
CA GLY A 310 19.86 3.51 34.06
C GLY A 310 20.28 2.31 33.19
N LYS A 311 19.33 1.45 32.81
CA LYS A 311 19.54 0.25 31.98
C LYS A 311 19.33 0.52 30.50
N THR A 312 19.88 -0.35 29.66
CA THR A 312 19.68 -0.28 28.19
C THR A 312 18.22 -0.60 27.84
N GLN A 313 17.60 0.26 27.07
CA GLN A 313 16.23 0.11 26.59
C GLN A 313 16.10 -1.00 25.53
N ALA A 314 14.94 -1.61 25.43
CA ALA A 314 14.60 -2.55 24.38
C ALA A 314 14.31 -1.82 23.06
N GLN A 315 14.62 -2.48 21.94
CA GLN A 315 14.26 -2.03 20.58
C GLN A 315 13.18 -2.94 20.00
N ALA A 316 12.27 -2.34 19.25
CA ALA A 316 11.16 -3.07 18.64
C ALA A 316 10.76 -2.47 17.29
N GLU A 317 10.21 -3.33 16.43
CA GLU A 317 9.63 -2.97 15.14
C GLU A 317 8.11 -3.03 15.20
N PRO A 318 7.39 -2.13 14.51
CA PRO A 318 5.94 -2.21 14.41
C PRO A 318 5.53 -3.47 13.64
N VAL A 319 4.45 -4.12 14.10
CA VAL A 319 3.90 -5.32 13.46
C VAL A 319 2.45 -5.04 13.09
N LEU A 320 2.09 -5.37 11.85
CA LEU A 320 0.71 -5.35 11.39
C LEU A 320 0.08 -6.73 11.59
N LEU A 321 -0.91 -6.82 12.46
CA LEU A 321 -1.67 -8.04 12.71
C LEU A 321 -3.05 -7.95 12.05
N GLY A 322 -3.53 -9.06 11.47
CA GLY A 322 -4.94 -9.18 11.09
C GLY A 322 -5.85 -9.09 12.32
N ILE A 323 -7.10 -8.68 12.13
CA ILE A 323 -8.05 -8.45 13.24
C ILE A 323 -8.20 -9.66 14.17
N SER A 324 -8.26 -10.88 13.62
CA SER A 324 -8.35 -12.11 14.41
C SER A 324 -7.11 -12.31 15.28
N LYS A 325 -5.91 -12.13 14.71
CA LYS A 325 -4.65 -12.25 15.45
C LYS A 325 -4.48 -11.12 16.47
N ALA A 326 -4.86 -9.89 16.13
CA ALA A 326 -4.81 -8.76 17.05
C ALA A 326 -5.75 -8.95 18.25
N SER A 327 -6.91 -9.56 18.04
CA SER A 327 -7.86 -9.88 19.12
C SER A 327 -7.33 -10.96 20.07
N LEU A 328 -6.59 -11.96 19.55
CA LEU A 328 -5.95 -13.00 20.36
C LEU A 328 -4.68 -12.49 21.08
N ALA A 329 -4.01 -11.50 20.53
CA ALA A 329 -2.83 -10.85 21.10
C ALA A 329 -3.17 -9.70 22.06
N SER A 330 -4.42 -9.62 22.55
CA SER A 330 -4.83 -8.61 23.53
C SER A 330 -4.14 -8.83 24.88
N GLU A 331 -3.98 -7.77 25.69
CA GLU A 331 -3.40 -7.85 27.03
C GLU A 331 -4.23 -8.70 27.97
N SER A 332 -5.56 -8.64 27.86
CA SER A 332 -6.49 -9.45 28.63
C SER A 332 -6.64 -10.85 28.03
N PHE A 333 -6.17 -11.87 28.73
CA PHE A 333 -6.39 -13.26 28.33
C PHE A 333 -7.85 -13.69 28.44
N ILE A 334 -8.65 -13.09 29.32
CA ILE A 334 -10.09 -13.33 29.44
C ILE A 334 -10.79 -12.86 28.18
N SER A 335 -10.47 -11.66 27.70
CA SER A 335 -10.98 -11.13 26.46
C SER A 335 -10.60 -12.00 25.26
N ALA A 336 -9.35 -12.39 25.14
CA ALA A 336 -8.86 -13.27 24.09
C ALA A 336 -9.54 -14.64 24.09
N ALA A 337 -9.63 -15.30 25.24
CA ALA A 337 -10.26 -16.62 25.42
C ALA A 337 -11.76 -16.62 25.07
N SER A 338 -12.44 -15.49 25.27
CA SER A 338 -13.85 -15.36 24.91
C SER A 338 -14.12 -15.20 23.40
N PHE A 339 -13.07 -14.98 22.60
CA PHE A 339 -13.19 -14.78 21.16
C PHE A 339 -13.00 -16.09 20.39
N GLN A 340 -11.83 -16.69 20.44
CA GLN A 340 -11.47 -17.95 19.76
C GLN A 340 -10.36 -18.69 20.54
N GLU A 341 -10.16 -19.96 20.22
CA GLU A 341 -9.08 -20.80 20.77
C GLU A 341 -9.05 -20.80 22.32
N THR A 342 -10.22 -20.87 22.96
CA THR A 342 -10.39 -20.72 24.40
C THR A 342 -9.42 -21.60 25.22
N THR A 343 -9.32 -22.89 24.87
CA THR A 343 -8.47 -23.83 25.57
C THR A 343 -6.99 -23.47 25.49
N ARG A 344 -6.52 -23.10 24.30
CA ARG A 344 -5.13 -22.71 24.05
C ARG A 344 -4.77 -21.45 24.84
N VAL A 345 -5.60 -20.40 24.72
CA VAL A 345 -5.37 -19.13 25.41
C VAL A 345 -5.33 -19.29 26.93
N LEU A 346 -6.27 -20.06 27.49
CA LEU A 346 -6.29 -20.33 28.94
C LEU A 346 -5.11 -21.19 29.41
N THR A 347 -4.70 -22.18 28.61
CA THR A 347 -3.53 -23.00 28.92
C THR A 347 -2.26 -22.16 28.90
N ASP A 348 -2.07 -21.33 27.87
CA ASP A 348 -0.91 -20.42 27.76
C ASP A 348 -0.89 -19.41 28.92
N ALA A 349 -2.03 -18.85 29.29
CA ALA A 349 -2.13 -17.92 30.41
C ALA A 349 -1.81 -18.60 31.76
N ALA A 350 -2.28 -19.84 31.96
CA ALA A 350 -2.01 -20.61 33.16
C ALA A 350 -0.54 -21.00 33.28
N THR A 351 0.09 -21.46 32.20
CA THR A 351 1.50 -21.86 32.17
C THR A 351 2.46 -20.69 32.35
N THR A 352 2.11 -19.51 31.82
CA THR A 352 2.90 -18.29 31.97
C THR A 352 2.54 -17.48 33.22
N SER A 353 1.57 -17.92 34.02
CA SER A 353 1.06 -17.20 35.21
C SER A 353 0.65 -15.76 34.89
N LYS A 354 0.00 -15.56 33.73
CA LYS A 354 -0.39 -14.26 33.25
C LYS A 354 -1.48 -13.63 34.12
N MET A 355 -1.32 -12.36 34.47
CA MET A 355 -2.28 -11.62 35.29
C MET A 355 -3.13 -10.72 34.38
N ASP A 356 -4.45 -10.72 34.59
CA ASP A 356 -5.38 -9.79 33.88
C ASP A 356 -5.76 -8.66 34.83
N TYR A 357 -5.48 -7.44 34.42
CA TYR A 357 -5.73 -6.24 35.23
C TYR A 357 -7.16 -5.67 35.06
N LEU A 358 -8.00 -6.32 34.27
CA LEU A 358 -9.40 -5.94 34.07
C LEU A 358 -9.58 -4.47 33.61
N THR A 359 -8.69 -4.00 32.76
CA THR A 359 -8.67 -2.60 32.30
C THR A 359 -9.67 -2.31 31.18
N GLY A 360 -10.09 -3.32 30.43
CA GLY A 360 -11.03 -3.18 29.32
C GLY A 360 -12.48 -3.38 29.69
N LEU A 361 -13.35 -3.34 28.69
CA LEU A 361 -14.79 -3.49 28.91
C LEU A 361 -15.22 -4.96 28.96
N LYS A 362 -14.70 -5.78 28.07
CA LYS A 362 -15.16 -7.15 27.83
C LYS A 362 -14.89 -8.08 29.02
N GLU A 363 -13.70 -8.03 29.58
CA GLU A 363 -13.30 -8.81 30.75
C GLU A 363 -14.13 -8.43 31.99
N ASN A 364 -14.40 -7.14 32.21
CA ASN A 364 -15.25 -6.69 33.31
C ASN A 364 -16.70 -7.18 33.18
N VAL A 365 -17.25 -7.12 31.95
CA VAL A 365 -18.58 -7.66 31.66
C VAL A 365 -18.67 -9.16 31.91
N ILE A 366 -17.66 -9.93 31.49
CA ILE A 366 -17.61 -11.39 31.70
C ILE A 366 -17.60 -11.74 33.15
N ILE A 367 -16.81 -11.04 33.98
CA ILE A 367 -16.70 -11.29 35.40
C ILE A 367 -17.89 -10.71 36.20
N GLY A 368 -18.68 -9.81 35.61
CA GLY A 368 -19.80 -9.14 36.25
C GLY A 368 -19.42 -7.89 37.03
N HIS A 369 -18.25 -7.32 36.76
CA HIS A 369 -17.81 -6.06 37.33
C HIS A 369 -18.41 -4.87 36.55
N LEU A 370 -18.50 -3.71 37.19
CA LEU A 370 -18.88 -2.46 36.50
C LEU A 370 -17.78 -2.07 35.54
N VAL A 371 -18.17 -1.75 34.30
CA VAL A 371 -17.22 -1.34 33.26
C VAL A 371 -16.51 -0.04 33.62
N PRO A 372 -15.20 0.09 33.33
CA PRO A 372 -14.41 1.29 33.60
C PRO A 372 -14.66 2.38 32.54
N ALA A 373 -15.94 2.74 32.32
CA ALA A 373 -16.35 3.71 31.31
C ALA A 373 -17.67 4.39 31.70
N GLY A 374 -18.05 5.41 30.94
CA GLY A 374 -19.29 6.18 31.10
C GLY A 374 -19.16 7.31 32.09
N SER A 375 -20.22 8.14 32.19
CA SER A 375 -20.26 9.35 33.02
C SER A 375 -20.06 9.10 34.53
N GLY A 376 -20.46 7.93 35.02
CA GLY A 376 -20.29 7.55 36.41
C GLY A 376 -18.89 7.02 36.79
N TYR A 377 -17.99 6.80 35.82
CA TYR A 377 -16.66 6.21 36.08
C TYR A 377 -15.79 7.14 36.94
N ALA A 378 -15.64 8.39 36.55
CA ALA A 378 -14.85 9.36 37.29
C ALA A 378 -15.37 9.54 38.74
N THR A 379 -16.70 9.60 38.92
CA THR A 379 -17.31 9.73 40.22
C THR A 379 -17.02 8.52 41.13
N ARG A 380 -17.04 7.29 40.56
CA ARG A 380 -16.71 6.06 41.33
C ARG A 380 -15.22 6.01 41.67
N ALA A 381 -14.34 6.37 40.74
CA ALA A 381 -12.88 6.39 40.98
C ALA A 381 -12.53 7.36 42.11
N ILE A 382 -13.14 8.56 42.15
CA ILE A 382 -12.97 9.52 43.22
C ILE A 382 -13.47 8.96 44.58
N ALA A 383 -14.68 8.33 44.57
CA ALA A 383 -15.25 7.73 45.77
C ALA A 383 -14.42 6.57 46.32
N GLU A 384 -13.82 5.74 45.46
CA GLU A 384 -12.92 4.65 45.85
C GLU A 384 -11.57 5.16 46.37
N ALA A 385 -11.01 6.20 45.77
CA ALA A 385 -9.81 6.86 46.24
C ALA A 385 -10.05 7.45 47.65
N ALA A 386 -11.14 8.17 47.85
CA ALA A 386 -11.53 8.73 49.15
C ALA A 386 -11.69 7.63 50.20
N LYS A 387 -12.31 6.48 49.87
CA LYS A 387 -12.42 5.33 50.77
C LYS A 387 -11.04 4.73 51.15
N LYS A 388 -10.11 4.64 50.21
CA LYS A 388 -8.74 4.15 50.47
C LYS A 388 -7.98 5.12 51.37
N ASP A 389 -8.13 6.41 51.18
CA ASP A 389 -7.48 7.43 52.02
C ASP A 389 -8.02 7.38 53.46
N ILE A 390 -9.33 7.21 53.65
CA ILE A 390 -9.95 7.01 54.98
C ILE A 390 -9.45 5.68 55.62
N ALA A 391 -9.37 4.60 54.84
CA ALA A 391 -8.91 3.30 55.36
C ALA A 391 -7.40 3.28 55.68
N SER A 392 -6.60 4.11 55.03
CA SER A 392 -5.17 4.29 55.26
C SER A 392 -4.82 5.29 56.37
N GLY A 393 -5.81 5.88 57.03
CA GLY A 393 -5.61 6.80 58.16
C GLY A 393 -4.99 8.14 57.80
N LYS A 394 -5.01 8.51 56.50
CA LYS A 394 -4.63 9.86 56.08
C LYS A 394 -5.83 10.77 56.22
N GLU A 395 -5.94 11.44 57.38
CA GLU A 395 -6.86 12.56 57.54
C GLU A 395 -6.60 13.62 56.48
N SER A 396 -7.60 13.88 55.62
CA SER A 396 -7.58 15.03 54.72
C SER A 396 -7.53 16.32 55.52
N LYS A 397 -6.36 16.97 55.58
CA LYS A 397 -6.33 18.39 55.93
C LYS A 397 -7.06 19.15 54.81
N GLN A 398 -8.27 19.53 55.09
CA GLN A 398 -8.97 20.60 54.37
C GLN A 398 -8.27 21.93 54.73
N GLU A 399 -7.65 22.55 53.78
CA GLU A 399 -7.49 23.98 53.68
C GLU A 399 -8.23 24.51 52.44
#